data_a728411d3ff4bde59cf2adeb1f033424
#
_entry.id   a728411d3ff4bde59cf2adeb1f033424
#
_cell.length_a   1.000
_cell.length_b   1.000
_cell.length_c   1.000
_cell.angle_alpha   90.00
_cell.angle_beta   90.00
_cell.angle_gamma   90.00
#
_symmetry.space_group_name_H-M   'P 1'
#
loop_
_entity.id
_entity.type
_entity.pdbx_description
1 polymer ?
#
loop_
_entity_poly.entity_id
_entity_poly.type
_entity_poly.pdbx_seq_one_letter_code
_entity_poly.pdbx_strand_id
1 'polypeptide(L)'
;IQQISLAQSEEYANTGSYYITGADDNCDADETSSEGIETNLFDGENVIPDDINFQICTFGSGADYTVSAQETGTSTCVITVGKYGTPLRTGC
;
A
#
# COMPACT_ATOMS: atom_id res chain seq x y z
N ILE A 1 -6.29 -3.72 -2.77
CA ILE A 1 -4.89 -4.16 -2.84
C ILE A 1 -4.50 -4.62 -4.25
N GLN A 2 -5.35 -5.37 -4.94
CA GLN A 2 -5.05 -5.79 -6.33
C GLN A 2 -4.89 -4.60 -7.27
N GLN A 3 -5.71 -3.57 -7.11
CA GLN A 3 -5.60 -2.34 -7.90
C GLN A 3 -4.28 -1.65 -7.64
N ILE A 4 -3.80 -1.66 -6.39
CA ILE A 4 -2.52 -1.07 -6.03
C ILE A 4 -1.37 -1.85 -6.66
N SER A 5 -1.44 -3.18 -6.65
CA SER A 5 -0.41 -4.01 -7.28
C SER A 5 -0.31 -3.76 -8.79
N LEU A 6 -1.45 -3.60 -9.47
CA LEU A 6 -1.47 -3.26 -10.88
C LEU A 6 -0.89 -1.87 -11.15
N ALA A 7 -1.26 -0.89 -10.34
CA ALA A 7 -0.74 0.47 -10.45
C ALA A 7 0.77 0.52 -10.17
N GLN A 8 1.27 -0.28 -9.23
CA GLN A 8 2.70 -0.39 -8.95
C GLN A 8 3.46 -0.94 -10.16
N SER A 9 2.90 -1.92 -10.85
CA SER A 9 3.53 -2.46 -12.06
C SER A 9 3.65 -1.40 -13.14
N GLU A 10 2.64 -0.55 -13.31
CA GLU A 10 2.67 0.58 -14.25
C GLU A 10 3.71 1.62 -13.82
N GLU A 11 3.79 1.94 -12.53
CA GLU A 11 4.77 2.88 -11.99
C GLU A 11 6.19 2.40 -12.27
N TYR A 12 6.47 1.12 -12.02
CA TYR A 12 7.78 0.54 -12.31
C TYR A 12 8.13 0.61 -13.80
N ALA A 13 7.16 0.35 -14.67
CA ALA A 13 7.37 0.42 -16.11
C ALA A 13 7.68 1.86 -16.58
N ASN A 14 7.11 2.85 -15.91
CA ASN A 14 7.27 4.26 -16.29
C ASN A 14 8.50 4.92 -15.68
N THR A 15 8.86 4.56 -14.44
CA THR A 15 9.91 5.27 -13.69
C THR A 15 11.10 4.39 -13.31
N GLY A 16 10.97 3.06 -13.41
CA GLY A 16 12.01 2.12 -13.01
C GLY A 16 12.01 1.79 -11.52
N SER A 17 11.00 2.24 -10.77
CA SER A 17 10.88 1.90 -9.36
C SER A 17 9.42 1.87 -8.92
N TYR A 18 9.15 1.14 -7.84
CA TYR A 18 7.83 1.12 -7.22
C TYR A 18 7.66 2.32 -6.28
N TYR A 19 6.41 2.71 -6.04
CA TYR A 19 6.10 3.80 -5.12
C TYR A 19 6.09 3.27 -3.69
N ILE A 20 6.93 3.85 -2.84
CA ILE A 20 7.12 3.42 -1.45
C ILE A 20 6.82 4.60 -0.52
N THR A 21 5.96 4.38 0.49
CA THR A 21 5.62 5.41 1.48
C THR A 21 6.43 5.27 2.76
N GLY A 22 7.05 4.11 2.99
CA GLY A 22 7.81 3.82 4.20
C GLY A 22 9.25 3.45 3.94
N ALA A 23 9.79 2.60 4.81
CA ALA A 23 11.17 2.14 4.74
C ALA A 23 11.31 0.85 3.91
N ASP A 24 12.47 0.19 3.99
CA ASP A 24 12.73 -1.03 3.22
C ASP A 24 11.99 -2.25 3.77
N ASP A 25 11.68 -2.27 5.07
CA ASP A 25 11.13 -3.45 5.75
C ASP A 25 9.81 -3.19 6.47
N ASN A 26 9.38 -1.93 6.61
CA ASN A 26 8.09 -1.62 7.21
C ASN A 26 7.59 -0.24 6.80
N CYS A 27 6.33 0.02 7.09
CA CYS A 27 5.73 1.34 6.91
C CYS A 27 4.61 1.55 7.93
N ASP A 28 4.27 2.81 8.16
CA ASP A 28 3.14 3.18 9.01
C ASP A 28 1.96 3.55 8.11
N ALA A 29 0.88 2.79 8.21
CA ALA A 29 -0.33 3.08 7.46
C ALA A 29 -1.13 4.15 8.17
N ASP A 30 -1.32 5.29 7.51
CA ASP A 30 -2.08 6.42 8.03
C ASP A 30 -2.79 7.13 6.88
N GLU A 31 -3.47 8.23 7.20
CA GLU A 31 -4.17 9.02 6.20
C GLU A 31 -3.21 9.60 5.16
N THR A 32 -2.04 10.03 5.60
CA THR A 32 -1.02 10.61 4.72
C THR A 32 -0.49 9.58 3.73
N SER A 33 -0.19 8.36 4.20
CA SER A 33 0.30 7.31 3.30
C SER A 33 -0.78 6.88 2.30
N SER A 34 -2.03 6.78 2.74
CA SER A 34 -3.15 6.43 1.85
C SER A 34 -3.35 7.49 0.77
N GLU A 35 -3.32 8.76 1.14
CA GLU A 35 -3.44 9.87 0.20
C GLU A 35 -2.26 9.91 -0.79
N GLY A 36 -1.05 9.60 -0.30
CA GLY A 36 0.13 9.52 -1.16
C GLY A 36 -0.01 8.44 -2.22
N ILE A 37 -0.55 7.29 -1.86
CA ILE A 37 -0.82 6.21 -2.81
C ILE A 37 -1.83 6.66 -3.85
N GLU A 38 -2.93 7.28 -3.43
CA GLU A 38 -3.95 7.77 -4.35
C GLU A 38 -3.38 8.82 -5.31
N THR A 39 -2.59 9.76 -4.79
CA THR A 39 -2.00 10.83 -5.59
C THR A 39 -1.00 10.30 -6.61
N ASN A 40 -0.13 9.40 -6.20
CA ASN A 40 1.01 8.97 -7.03
C ASN A 40 0.72 7.79 -7.93
N LEU A 41 -0.21 6.91 -7.53
CA LEU A 41 -0.53 5.71 -8.32
C LEU A 41 -1.86 5.82 -9.06
N PHE A 42 -2.77 6.71 -8.65
CA PHE A 42 -4.11 6.81 -9.20
C PHE A 42 -4.47 8.24 -9.62
N ASP A 43 -3.48 9.09 -9.83
CA ASP A 43 -3.67 10.50 -10.28
C ASP A 43 -4.59 11.30 -9.37
N GLY A 44 -4.62 10.99 -8.07
CA GLY A 44 -5.48 11.67 -7.11
C GLY A 44 -6.91 11.15 -7.02
N GLU A 45 -7.23 10.06 -7.72
CA GLU A 45 -8.55 9.45 -7.61
C GLU A 45 -8.74 8.82 -6.22
N ASN A 46 -9.94 8.97 -5.65
CA ASN A 46 -10.27 8.45 -4.33
C ASN A 46 -10.63 6.96 -4.43
N VAL A 47 -9.61 6.10 -4.56
CA VAL A 47 -9.78 4.65 -4.71
C VAL A 47 -9.78 3.92 -3.37
N ILE A 48 -9.36 4.58 -2.30
CA ILE A 48 -9.41 4.05 -0.94
C ILE A 48 -10.58 4.72 -0.22
N PRO A 49 -11.69 4.00 0.04
CA PRO A 49 -12.87 4.63 0.65
C PRO A 49 -12.56 5.19 2.03
N ASP A 50 -13.06 6.39 2.32
CA ASP A 50 -12.85 7.05 3.61
C ASP A 50 -13.60 6.38 4.76
N ASP A 51 -14.62 5.59 4.45
CA ASP A 51 -15.50 4.96 5.45
C ASP A 51 -15.05 3.55 5.84
N ILE A 52 -13.96 3.03 5.28
CA ILE A 52 -13.40 1.76 5.74
C ILE A 52 -12.44 2.02 6.92
N ASN A 53 -12.27 1.00 7.75
CA ASN A 53 -11.43 1.08 8.94
C ASN A 53 -10.00 0.65 8.67
N PHE A 54 -9.50 0.88 7.45
CA PHE A 54 -8.14 0.52 7.05
C PHE A 54 -7.44 1.72 6.44
N GLN A 55 -6.16 1.86 6.77
CA GLN A 55 -5.25 2.74 6.06
C GLN A 55 -4.20 1.88 5.35
N ILE A 56 -3.62 2.41 4.29
CA ILE A 56 -2.74 1.64 3.43
C ILE A 56 -1.39 2.35 3.30
N CYS A 57 -0.30 1.56 3.36
CA CYS A 57 1.03 2.05 3.07
C CYS A 57 1.80 1.02 2.25
N THR A 58 2.94 1.41 1.72
CA THR A 58 3.82 0.52 0.96
C THR A 58 5.24 0.59 1.52
N PHE A 59 5.93 -0.55 1.53
CA PHE A 59 7.33 -0.60 1.91
C PHE A 59 8.10 -1.56 1.00
N GLY A 60 9.41 -1.44 0.98
CA GLY A 60 10.29 -2.27 0.17
C GLY A 60 11.45 -1.47 -0.41
N SER A 61 12.22 -2.11 -1.28
CA SER A 61 13.28 -1.46 -2.05
C SER A 61 12.76 -1.12 -3.44
N GLY A 62 13.55 -0.39 -4.24
CA GLY A 62 13.13 0.02 -5.57
C GLY A 62 12.73 -1.12 -6.52
N ALA A 63 13.25 -2.33 -6.29
CA ALA A 63 12.98 -3.50 -7.12
C ALA A 63 11.93 -4.43 -6.51
N ASP A 64 11.41 -4.12 -5.32
CA ASP A 64 10.44 -4.94 -4.62
C ASP A 64 9.53 -4.05 -3.78
N TYR A 65 8.32 -4.52 -3.48
CA TYR A 65 7.38 -3.79 -2.64
C TYR A 65 6.45 -4.74 -1.91
N THR A 66 5.92 -4.27 -0.79
CA THR A 66 4.83 -4.92 -0.06
C THR A 66 3.78 -3.85 0.25
N VAL A 67 2.52 -4.15 -0.03
CA VAL A 67 1.39 -3.30 0.35
C VAL A 67 0.90 -3.77 1.70
N SER A 68 0.75 -2.86 2.65
CA SER A 68 0.25 -3.15 3.99
C SER A 68 -1.05 -2.40 4.23
N ALA A 69 -2.12 -3.13 4.53
CA ALA A 69 -3.40 -2.57 4.94
C ALA A 69 -3.55 -2.81 6.44
N GLN A 70 -3.60 -1.73 7.22
CA GLN A 70 -3.63 -1.80 8.68
C GLN A 70 -4.95 -1.24 9.17
N GLU A 71 -5.63 -2.01 10.05
CA GLU A 71 -6.90 -1.58 10.61
C GLU A 71 -6.70 -0.45 11.61
N THR A 72 -7.54 0.57 11.50
CA THR A 72 -7.51 1.71 12.41
C THR A 72 -8.33 1.42 13.67
N GLY A 73 -8.08 2.18 14.74
CA GLY A 73 -8.81 2.04 15.99
C GLY A 73 -8.14 1.05 16.93
N THR A 74 -8.95 0.19 17.59
CA THR A 74 -8.47 -0.72 18.62
C THR A 74 -8.02 -2.08 18.09
N SER A 75 -8.27 -2.38 16.84
CA SER A 75 -7.88 -3.65 16.23
C SER A 75 -6.42 -3.65 15.80
N THR A 76 -5.82 -4.84 15.73
CA THR A 76 -4.45 -5.02 15.29
C THR A 76 -4.38 -5.79 13.97
N CYS A 77 -5.48 -5.85 13.22
CA CYS A 77 -5.54 -6.57 11.97
C CYS A 77 -4.65 -5.90 10.91
N VAL A 78 -3.71 -6.65 10.36
CA VAL A 78 -2.81 -6.19 9.30
C VAL A 78 -2.82 -7.22 8.18
N ILE A 79 -3.04 -6.74 6.95
CA ILE A 79 -2.99 -7.58 5.75
C ILE A 79 -1.85 -7.05 4.87
N THR A 80 -0.92 -7.92 4.50
CA THR A 80 0.18 -7.53 3.61
C THR A 80 0.14 -8.36 2.33
N VAL A 81 0.46 -7.72 1.21
CA VAL A 81 0.54 -8.37 -0.09
C VAL A 81 1.82 -7.90 -0.78
N GLY A 82 2.73 -8.84 -1.03
CA GLY A 82 3.95 -8.56 -1.79
C GLY A 82 3.69 -8.49 -3.29
N LYS A 83 4.73 -8.19 -4.06
CA LYS A 83 4.59 -8.05 -5.52
C LYS A 83 4.17 -9.34 -6.22
N TYR A 84 4.31 -10.47 -5.57
CA TYR A 84 3.87 -11.76 -6.11
C TYR A 84 2.41 -12.08 -5.78
N GLY A 85 1.72 -11.20 -5.05
CA GLY A 85 0.28 -11.28 -4.89
C GLY A 85 -0.25 -12.25 -3.84
N THR A 86 0.60 -12.78 -2.95
CA THR A 86 0.17 -13.68 -1.89
C THR A 86 -0.17 -12.91 -0.63
N PRO A 87 -1.46 -12.82 -0.23
CA PRO A 87 -1.85 -12.09 0.98
C PRO A 87 -1.45 -12.84 2.26
N LEU A 88 -0.98 -12.07 3.25
CA LEU A 88 -0.66 -12.56 4.58
C LEU A 88 -1.42 -11.74 5.60
N ARG A 89 -2.15 -12.39 6.48
CA ARG A 89 -2.96 -11.75 7.52
C ARG A 89 -2.32 -11.95 8.89
N THR A 90 -2.29 -10.87 9.68
CA THR A 90 -1.78 -10.90 11.05
C THR A 90 -2.77 -10.17 11.95
N GLY A 91 -3.16 -10.79 13.07
CA GLY A 91 -4.05 -10.16 14.01
C GLY A 91 -5.52 -10.07 13.58
N CYS A 92 -5.87 -10.75 12.53
CA CYS A 92 -7.27 -10.78 12.07
C CYS A 92 -8.00 -12.07 12.54
#